data_e03e177a10ec808878b861aee46c7fbc
#
_entry.id   e03e177a10ec808878b861aee46c7fbc
#
_cell.length_a   1.000
_cell.length_b   1.000
_cell.length_c   1.000
_cell.angle_alpha   90.00
_cell.angle_beta   90.00
_cell.angle_gamma   90.00
#
_symmetry.space_group_name_H-M   'P 1'
#
loop_
_entity.id
_entity.type
_entity.pdbx_description
1 polymer ?
#
loop_
_entity_poly.entity_id
_entity_poly.type
_entity_poly.pdbx_seq_one_letter_code
_entity_poly.pdbx_strand_id
1 'polypeptide(L)'
;MLYLKILENNDFKNVDSCDVVHGQFHFQGSVDSMKMANIFMDDDPVLPLVLESGSITVKLDDTQQVVSGTPMNDKLFGFFKKYQQIQNQLRELVHKHDQAIMNGSDMVAVNKQLNEESIRLSEQEDKLITSFVTDNFNNVLGPGVFFLVTMGNQYPMLSPWIEDI
;
A
#
# COMPACT_ATOMS: atom_id res chain seq x y z
N MET A 1 -8.39 17.13 -10.12
CA MET A 1 -7.73 17.86 -9.01
C MET A 1 -7.18 16.82 -8.03
N LEU A 2 -5.99 17.06 -7.49
CA LEU A 2 -5.41 16.22 -6.45
C LEU A 2 -5.49 16.93 -5.10
N TYR A 3 -5.73 16.17 -4.06
CA TYR A 3 -5.80 16.66 -2.68
C TYR A 3 -4.72 15.97 -1.86
N LEU A 4 -4.03 16.75 -1.04
CA LEU A 4 -3.11 16.24 -0.04
C LEU A 4 -3.82 16.25 1.31
N LYS A 5 -3.98 15.07 1.90
CA LYS A 5 -4.64 14.92 3.20
C LYS A 5 -3.69 14.28 4.20
N ILE A 6 -3.66 14.79 5.42
CA ILE A 6 -2.89 14.20 6.52
C ILE A 6 -3.76 13.27 7.34
N LEU A 7 -3.14 12.22 7.88
CA LEU A 7 -3.76 11.32 8.85
C LEU A 7 -3.62 11.91 10.25
N GLU A 8 -4.75 12.26 10.86
CA GLU A 8 -4.80 12.80 12.20
C GLU A 8 -6.02 12.23 12.94
N ASN A 9 -5.81 11.66 14.15
CA ASN A 9 -6.87 11.04 14.95
C ASN A 9 -7.67 9.98 14.19
N ASN A 10 -6.98 9.13 13.41
CA ASN A 10 -7.58 8.09 12.57
C ASN A 10 -8.55 8.60 11.49
N ASP A 11 -8.37 9.84 11.07
CA ASP A 11 -9.13 10.44 9.99
C ASP A 11 -8.20 11.27 9.09
N PHE A 12 -8.62 11.49 7.85
CA PHE A 12 -7.88 12.30 6.88
C PHE A 12 -8.42 13.72 6.84
N LYS A 13 -7.50 14.69 7.04
CA LYS A 13 -7.78 16.12 6.91
C LYS A 13 -7.13 16.70 5.68
N ASN A 14 -7.90 17.40 4.87
CA ASN A 14 -7.38 18.12 3.72
C ASN A 14 -6.46 19.28 4.16
N VAL A 15 -5.23 19.29 3.63
CA VAL A 15 -4.25 20.36 3.93
C VAL A 15 -3.88 21.17 2.70
N ASP A 16 -4.00 20.59 1.50
CA ASP A 16 -3.69 21.29 0.26
C ASP A 16 -4.37 20.61 -0.93
N SER A 17 -4.44 21.34 -2.05
CA SER A 17 -4.94 20.83 -3.32
C SER A 17 -4.17 21.46 -4.48
N CYS A 18 -4.05 20.73 -5.58
CA CYS A 18 -3.45 21.24 -6.80
C CYS A 18 -4.09 20.65 -8.04
N ASP A 19 -3.98 21.37 -9.15
CA ASP A 19 -4.36 20.88 -10.45
C ASP A 19 -3.24 20.06 -11.09
N VAL A 20 -3.62 19.10 -11.90
CA VAL A 20 -2.68 18.38 -12.76
C VAL A 20 -2.63 19.10 -14.11
N VAL A 21 -1.45 19.62 -14.45
CA VAL A 21 -1.21 20.34 -15.70
C VAL A 21 -0.18 19.57 -16.53
N HIS A 22 -0.56 19.12 -17.71
CA HIS A 22 0.28 18.29 -18.58
C HIS A 22 0.87 17.05 -17.88
N GLY A 23 0.07 16.42 -17.02
CA GLY A 23 0.50 15.23 -16.26
C GLY A 23 1.43 15.54 -15.08
N GLN A 24 1.64 16.80 -14.75
CA GLN A 24 2.49 17.22 -13.63
C GLN A 24 1.68 17.92 -12.56
N PHE A 25 2.09 17.73 -11.30
CA PHE A 25 1.50 18.39 -10.15
C PHE A 25 2.57 18.74 -9.12
N HIS A 26 2.28 19.70 -8.27
CA HIS A 26 3.20 20.20 -7.27
C HIS A 26 2.47 20.65 -6.01
N PHE A 27 2.97 20.21 -4.85
CA PHE A 27 2.59 20.72 -3.53
C PHE A 27 3.83 21.35 -2.90
N GLN A 28 3.63 22.44 -2.18
CA GLN A 28 4.70 23.10 -1.43
C GLN A 28 4.15 23.62 -0.10
N GLY A 29 4.93 23.45 0.96
CA GLY A 29 4.54 23.90 2.28
C GLY A 29 5.63 23.68 3.31
N SER A 30 5.31 23.94 4.57
CA SER A 30 6.18 23.70 5.71
C SER A 30 5.65 22.56 6.56
N VAL A 31 6.56 21.82 7.22
CA VAL A 31 6.26 20.67 8.06
C VAL A 31 6.83 20.92 9.44
N ASP A 32 5.95 21.01 10.45
CA ASP A 32 6.35 21.16 11.86
C ASP A 32 6.81 19.83 12.46
N SER A 33 6.18 18.73 12.06
CA SER A 33 6.50 17.37 12.47
C SER A 33 6.16 16.41 11.35
N MET A 34 6.82 15.25 11.31
CA MET A 34 6.50 14.18 10.35
C MET A 34 5.07 13.71 10.54
N LYS A 35 4.33 13.56 9.44
CA LYS A 35 2.95 13.07 9.44
C LYS A 35 2.73 12.11 8.30
N MET A 36 1.93 11.08 8.56
CA MET A 36 1.38 10.27 7.48
C MET A 36 0.35 11.08 6.70
N ALA A 37 0.42 10.95 5.40
CA ALA A 37 -0.48 11.63 4.49
C ALA A 37 -0.89 10.69 3.36
N ASN A 38 -1.86 11.11 2.59
CA ASN A 38 -2.25 10.42 1.36
C ASN A 38 -2.61 11.48 0.30
N ILE A 39 -2.26 11.16 -0.95
CA ILE A 39 -2.76 11.91 -2.09
C ILE A 39 -4.09 11.27 -2.50
N PHE A 40 -5.10 12.10 -2.69
CA PHE A 40 -6.42 11.73 -3.14
C PHE A 40 -6.68 12.30 -4.53
N MET A 41 -7.31 11.51 -5.36
CA MET A 41 -7.92 11.98 -6.61
C MET A 41 -9.42 12.03 -6.37
N ASP A 42 -9.94 13.26 -6.27
CA ASP A 42 -11.29 13.50 -5.77
C ASP A 42 -11.49 12.89 -4.38
N ASP A 43 -12.32 11.87 -4.22
CA ASP A 43 -12.54 11.20 -2.93
C ASP A 43 -11.76 9.87 -2.78
N ASP A 44 -11.03 9.47 -3.81
CA ASP A 44 -10.31 8.19 -3.83
C ASP A 44 -8.85 8.37 -3.38
N PRO A 45 -8.39 7.62 -2.36
CA PRO A 45 -6.98 7.60 -1.97
C PRO A 45 -6.14 6.90 -3.04
N VAL A 46 -5.07 7.55 -3.50
CA VAL A 46 -4.23 7.01 -4.57
C VAL A 46 -2.81 6.68 -4.14
N LEU A 47 -2.24 7.40 -3.18
CA LEU A 47 -0.86 7.15 -2.73
C LEU A 47 -0.63 7.60 -1.30
N PRO A 48 -0.25 6.68 -0.37
CA PRO A 48 0.25 7.07 0.93
C PRO A 48 1.69 7.58 0.86
N LEU A 49 2.01 8.57 1.68
CA LEU A 49 3.34 9.13 1.82
C LEU A 49 3.56 9.71 3.21
N VAL A 50 4.81 10.04 3.52
CA VAL A 50 5.17 10.76 4.74
C VAL A 50 5.49 12.21 4.37
N LEU A 51 4.86 13.16 5.04
CA LEU A 51 5.25 14.56 4.99
C LEU A 51 6.44 14.78 5.92
N GLU A 52 7.61 14.96 5.33
CA GLU A 52 8.87 15.25 6.01
C GLU A 52 9.64 16.32 5.24
N SER A 53 10.61 16.94 5.88
CA SER A 53 11.43 17.96 5.25
C SER A 53 12.23 17.39 4.08
N GLY A 54 12.27 18.11 2.97
CA GLY A 54 13.01 17.72 1.80
C GLY A 54 12.15 17.76 0.53
N SER A 55 12.72 17.23 -0.53
CA SER A 55 12.08 17.15 -1.84
C SER A 55 11.53 15.75 -2.06
N ILE A 56 10.20 15.61 -2.04
CA ILE A 56 9.51 14.34 -2.22
C ILE A 56 9.09 14.25 -3.68
N THR A 57 9.52 13.17 -4.34
CA THR A 57 9.15 12.89 -5.72
C THR A 57 8.06 11.82 -5.75
N VAL A 58 6.99 12.11 -6.48
CA VAL A 58 5.84 11.22 -6.63
C VAL A 58 5.64 10.92 -8.12
N LYS A 59 5.45 9.65 -8.44
CA LYS A 59 5.03 9.19 -9.77
C LYS A 59 3.75 8.39 -9.63
N LEU A 60 2.74 8.79 -10.39
CA LEU A 60 1.42 8.14 -10.44
C LEU A 60 1.11 7.82 -11.89
N ASP A 61 1.10 6.56 -12.25
CA ASP A 61 0.60 6.09 -13.55
C ASP A 61 -0.14 4.76 -13.39
N ASP A 62 -0.69 4.24 -14.46
CA ASP A 62 -1.49 3.00 -14.47
C ASP A 62 -0.65 1.76 -14.11
N THR A 63 0.67 1.85 -14.18
CA THR A 63 1.58 0.72 -13.97
C THR A 63 2.34 0.79 -12.67
N GLN A 64 2.53 2.00 -12.11
CA GLN A 64 3.33 2.19 -10.91
C GLN A 64 2.90 3.41 -10.11
N GLN A 65 3.05 3.27 -8.81
CA GLN A 65 2.88 4.34 -7.83
C GLN A 65 4.14 4.38 -6.99
N VAL A 66 4.92 5.44 -7.10
CA VAL A 66 6.23 5.57 -6.48
C VAL A 66 6.30 6.86 -5.70
N VAL A 67 6.79 6.77 -4.48
CA VAL A 67 7.21 7.91 -3.67
C VAL A 67 8.67 7.73 -3.27
N SER A 68 9.47 8.77 -3.38
CA SER A 68 10.91 8.72 -3.11
C SER A 68 11.49 10.09 -2.83
N GLY A 69 12.78 10.11 -2.50
CA GLY A 69 13.57 11.34 -2.34
C GLY A 69 13.83 11.74 -0.90
N THR A 70 13.14 11.14 0.07
CA THR A 70 13.33 11.39 1.50
C THR A 70 13.40 10.07 2.26
N PRO A 71 14.12 10.01 3.42
CA PRO A 71 14.39 8.73 4.11
C PRO A 71 13.15 7.94 4.50
N MET A 72 12.14 8.59 5.04
CA MET A 72 10.90 7.90 5.47
C MET A 72 10.06 7.44 4.29
N ASN A 73 10.00 8.22 3.23
CA ASN A 73 9.29 7.82 2.01
C ASN A 73 10.00 6.68 1.29
N ASP A 74 11.32 6.66 1.25
CA ASP A 74 12.09 5.55 0.69
C ASP A 74 11.84 4.26 1.48
N LYS A 75 11.77 4.34 2.81
CA LYS A 75 11.44 3.22 3.70
C LYS A 75 10.01 2.71 3.48
N LEU A 76 9.05 3.61 3.41
CA LEU A 76 7.64 3.30 3.15
C LEU A 76 7.47 2.62 1.79
N PHE A 77 8.09 3.15 0.76
CA PHE A 77 8.04 2.58 -0.58
C PHE A 77 8.67 1.18 -0.63
N GLY A 78 9.79 0.96 0.06
CA GLY A 78 10.41 -0.36 0.19
C GLY A 78 9.48 -1.39 0.83
N PHE A 79 8.72 -1.01 1.85
CA PHE A 79 7.69 -1.85 2.45
C PHE A 79 6.57 -2.20 1.45
N PHE A 80 5.97 -1.19 0.81
CA PHE A 80 4.86 -1.41 -0.13
C PHE A 80 5.28 -2.24 -1.34
N LYS A 81 6.51 -2.09 -1.82
CA LYS A 81 7.04 -2.91 -2.90
C LYS A 81 7.05 -4.40 -2.54
N LYS A 82 7.52 -4.74 -1.34
CA LYS A 82 7.50 -6.12 -0.84
C LYS A 82 6.09 -6.63 -0.60
N TYR A 83 5.24 -5.80 -0.02
CA TYR A 83 3.83 -6.10 0.21
C TYR A 83 3.11 -6.43 -1.11
N GLN A 84 3.27 -5.60 -2.12
CA GLN A 84 2.69 -5.82 -3.44
C GLN A 84 3.21 -7.09 -4.12
N GLN A 85 4.48 -7.44 -3.94
CA GLN A 85 5.02 -8.70 -4.47
C GLN A 85 4.29 -9.91 -3.90
N ILE A 86 4.02 -9.91 -2.59
CA ILE A 86 3.25 -11.00 -1.94
C ILE A 86 1.81 -11.01 -2.46
N GLN A 87 1.16 -9.86 -2.56
CA GLN A 87 -0.19 -9.74 -3.10
C GLN A 87 -0.31 -10.23 -4.54
N ASN A 88 0.69 -9.93 -5.37
CA ASN A 88 0.74 -10.42 -6.75
C ASN A 88 0.87 -11.95 -6.79
N GLN A 89 1.68 -12.53 -5.91
CA GLN A 89 1.83 -13.98 -5.82
C GLN A 89 0.53 -14.66 -5.35
N LEU A 90 -0.19 -14.04 -4.40
CA LEU A 90 -1.50 -14.55 -3.96
C LEU A 90 -2.54 -14.51 -5.10
N ARG A 91 -2.57 -13.43 -5.87
CA ARG A 91 -3.45 -13.36 -7.06
C ARG A 91 -3.08 -14.38 -8.13
N GLU A 92 -1.80 -14.66 -8.30
CA GLU A 92 -1.33 -15.68 -9.23
C GLU A 92 -1.83 -17.09 -8.85
N LEU A 93 -2.02 -17.37 -7.56
CA LEU A 93 -2.60 -18.66 -7.11
C LEU A 93 -4.04 -18.81 -7.60
N VAL A 94 -4.84 -17.75 -7.56
CA VAL A 94 -6.21 -17.77 -8.11
C VAL A 94 -6.18 -18.07 -9.59
N HIS A 95 -5.26 -17.47 -10.32
CA HIS A 95 -5.09 -17.70 -11.76
C HIS A 95 -4.71 -19.16 -12.06
N LYS A 96 -3.78 -19.71 -11.30
CA LYS A 96 -3.37 -21.13 -11.40
C LYS A 96 -4.53 -22.09 -11.11
N HIS A 97 -5.36 -21.77 -10.13
CA HIS A 97 -6.57 -22.54 -9.82
C HIS A 97 -7.53 -22.58 -11.01
N ASP A 98 -7.84 -21.41 -11.59
CA ASP A 98 -8.75 -21.31 -12.72
C ASP A 98 -8.20 -22.05 -13.96
N GLN A 99 -6.90 -21.91 -14.21
CA GLN A 99 -6.25 -22.64 -15.30
C GLN A 99 -6.30 -24.16 -15.10
N ALA A 100 -6.12 -24.64 -13.87
CA ALA A 100 -6.19 -26.06 -13.55
C ALA A 100 -7.59 -26.64 -13.79
N ILE A 101 -8.65 -25.90 -13.47
CA ILE A 101 -10.03 -26.26 -13.78
C ILE A 101 -10.22 -26.39 -15.30
N MET A 102 -9.77 -25.40 -16.06
CA MET A 102 -9.90 -25.39 -17.53
C MET A 102 -9.11 -26.53 -18.18
N ASN A 103 -7.98 -26.90 -17.62
CA ASN A 103 -7.13 -27.98 -18.14
C ASN A 103 -7.58 -29.39 -17.70
N GLY A 104 -8.63 -29.52 -16.90
CA GLY A 104 -9.11 -30.80 -16.39
C GLY A 104 -8.14 -31.49 -15.43
N SER A 105 -7.31 -30.73 -14.72
CA SER A 105 -6.33 -31.26 -13.74
C SER A 105 -7.00 -31.92 -12.55
N ASP A 106 -6.25 -32.78 -11.82
CA ASP A 106 -6.71 -33.31 -10.55
C ASP A 106 -6.83 -32.18 -9.50
N MET A 107 -8.05 -31.74 -9.26
CA MET A 107 -8.31 -30.59 -8.39
C MET A 107 -8.02 -30.87 -6.91
N VAL A 108 -8.03 -32.12 -6.47
CA VAL A 108 -7.66 -32.49 -5.08
C VAL A 108 -6.18 -32.18 -4.84
N ALA A 109 -5.31 -32.62 -5.74
CA ALA A 109 -3.88 -32.33 -5.66
C ALA A 109 -3.56 -30.87 -5.85
N VAL A 110 -4.20 -30.21 -6.83
CA VAL A 110 -4.02 -28.77 -7.11
C VAL A 110 -4.45 -27.92 -5.91
N ASN A 111 -5.62 -28.15 -5.34
CA ASN A 111 -6.12 -27.40 -4.20
C ASN A 111 -5.23 -27.56 -2.98
N LYS A 112 -4.70 -28.77 -2.73
CA LYS A 112 -3.75 -28.99 -1.63
C LYS A 112 -2.50 -28.14 -1.81
N GLN A 113 -1.88 -28.18 -2.99
CA GLN A 113 -0.67 -27.42 -3.29
C GLN A 113 -0.89 -25.90 -3.21
N LEU A 114 -1.98 -25.41 -3.79
CA LEU A 114 -2.31 -23.97 -3.76
C LEU A 114 -2.63 -23.49 -2.35
N ASN A 115 -3.30 -24.30 -1.54
CA ASN A 115 -3.58 -23.98 -0.15
C ASN A 115 -2.30 -23.89 0.69
N GLU A 116 -1.37 -24.83 0.54
CA GLU A 116 -0.07 -24.80 1.22
C GLU A 116 0.73 -23.53 0.84
N GLU A 117 0.73 -23.18 -0.44
CA GLU A 117 1.41 -21.98 -0.93
C GLU A 117 0.74 -20.69 -0.45
N SER A 118 -0.59 -20.65 -0.40
CA SER A 118 -1.37 -19.53 0.14
C SER A 118 -1.07 -19.29 1.62
N ILE A 119 -1.02 -20.35 2.42
CA ILE A 119 -0.67 -20.25 3.85
C ILE A 119 0.75 -19.68 4.01
N ARG A 120 1.72 -20.19 3.24
CA ARG A 120 3.10 -19.70 3.28
C ARG A 120 3.20 -18.21 2.92
N LEU A 121 2.49 -17.76 1.90
CA LEU A 121 2.47 -16.36 1.49
C LEU A 121 1.78 -15.48 2.53
N SER A 122 0.70 -15.94 3.14
CA SER A 122 0.01 -15.22 4.22
C SER A 122 0.91 -15.06 5.45
N GLU A 123 1.66 -16.09 5.81
CA GLU A 123 2.65 -16.00 6.90
C GLU A 123 3.78 -15.02 6.58
N GLN A 124 4.23 -14.96 5.32
CA GLN A 124 5.23 -13.96 4.89
C GLN A 124 4.67 -12.54 4.98
N GLU A 125 3.43 -12.34 4.60
CA GLU A 125 2.75 -11.06 4.70
C GLU A 125 2.62 -10.59 6.15
N ASP A 126 2.11 -11.46 7.03
CA ASP A 126 1.98 -11.17 8.47
C ASP A 126 3.33 -10.81 9.08
N LYS A 127 4.37 -11.53 8.72
CA LYS A 127 5.72 -11.29 9.21
C LYS A 127 6.30 -9.98 8.70
N LEU A 128 6.05 -9.65 7.43
CA LEU A 128 6.46 -8.38 6.83
C LEU A 128 5.79 -7.18 7.55
N ILE A 129 4.48 -7.24 7.75
CA ILE A 129 3.71 -6.19 8.42
C ILE A 129 4.15 -6.06 9.88
N THR A 130 4.19 -7.15 10.62
CA THR A 130 4.55 -7.16 12.04
C THR A 130 5.95 -6.62 12.26
N SER A 131 6.93 -7.08 11.48
CA SER A 131 8.30 -6.60 11.57
C SER A 131 8.42 -5.12 11.27
N PHE A 132 7.77 -4.65 10.20
CA PHE A 132 7.82 -3.24 9.81
C PHE A 132 7.18 -2.34 10.86
N VAL A 133 5.99 -2.70 11.36
CA VAL A 133 5.28 -1.92 12.39
C VAL A 133 6.09 -1.90 13.69
N THR A 134 6.67 -3.01 14.10
CA THR A 134 7.49 -3.11 15.30
C THR A 134 8.77 -2.29 15.18
N ASP A 135 9.48 -2.39 14.06
CA ASP A 135 10.73 -1.66 13.83
C ASP A 135 10.52 -0.15 13.71
N ASN A 136 9.30 0.27 13.34
CA ASN A 136 8.93 1.67 13.19
C ASN A 136 7.91 2.15 14.24
N PHE A 137 7.82 1.46 15.37
CA PHE A 137 6.84 1.77 16.42
C PHE A 137 7.00 3.21 16.97
N ASN A 138 8.23 3.72 17.03
CA ASN A 138 8.55 5.03 17.58
C ASN A 138 8.50 6.17 16.55
N ASN A 139 8.09 5.91 15.33
CA ASN A 139 7.92 6.93 14.28
C ASN A 139 6.54 6.84 13.64
N VAL A 140 6.24 7.73 12.70
CA VAL A 140 4.92 7.80 12.05
C VAL A 140 4.60 6.59 11.16
N LEU A 141 5.61 5.85 10.69
CA LEU A 141 5.42 4.72 9.79
C LEU A 141 4.76 3.52 10.46
N GLY A 142 5.12 3.20 11.71
CA GLY A 142 4.53 2.07 12.43
C GLY A 142 3.02 2.21 12.59
N PRO A 143 2.54 3.22 13.32
CA PRO A 143 1.10 3.47 13.47
C PRO A 143 0.41 3.74 12.14
N GLY A 144 1.05 4.45 11.23
CA GLY A 144 0.48 4.79 9.92
C GLY A 144 0.27 3.57 9.03
N VAL A 145 1.25 2.70 8.91
CA VAL A 145 1.12 1.44 8.14
C VAL A 145 0.12 0.51 8.79
N PHE A 146 0.14 0.38 10.11
CA PHE A 146 -0.86 -0.40 10.83
C PHE A 146 -2.29 0.08 10.52
N PHE A 147 -2.52 1.39 10.57
CA PHE A 147 -3.81 1.98 10.20
C PHE A 147 -4.20 1.63 8.75
N LEU A 148 -3.30 1.84 7.80
CA LEU A 148 -3.57 1.58 6.38
C LEU A 148 -3.88 0.10 6.11
N VAL A 149 -3.18 -0.82 6.75
CA VAL A 149 -3.38 -2.26 6.58
C VAL A 149 -4.71 -2.71 7.20
N THR A 150 -5.08 -2.18 8.37
CA THR A 150 -6.35 -2.54 9.03
C THR A 150 -7.57 -1.90 8.37
N MET A 151 -7.38 -0.79 7.65
CA MET A 151 -8.45 -0.11 6.90
C MET A 151 -8.45 -0.48 5.41
N GLY A 152 -7.83 -1.59 5.04
CA GLY A 152 -7.56 -2.02 3.66
C GLY A 152 -8.75 -2.07 2.72
N ASN A 153 -9.98 -2.27 3.22
CA ASN A 153 -11.19 -2.24 2.39
C ASN A 153 -11.50 -0.86 1.81
N GLN A 154 -10.93 0.21 2.37
CA GLN A 154 -11.09 1.58 1.89
C GLN A 154 -9.99 1.98 0.89
N TYR A 155 -8.96 1.15 0.75
CA TYR A 155 -7.77 1.44 -0.05
C TYR A 155 -7.48 0.30 -1.03
N PRO A 156 -7.82 0.43 -2.33
CA PRO A 156 -7.67 -0.64 -3.30
C PRO A 156 -6.25 -1.22 -3.42
N MET A 157 -5.23 -0.47 -3.04
CA MET A 157 -3.85 -0.93 -3.04
C MET A 157 -3.54 -1.97 -1.96
N LEU A 158 -4.37 -2.05 -0.92
CA LEU A 158 -4.13 -2.86 0.28
C LEU A 158 -5.24 -3.91 0.51
N SER A 159 -6.12 -4.08 -0.45
CA SER A 159 -7.46 -4.59 -0.28
C SER A 159 -7.72 -6.10 -0.26
N PRO A 160 -6.88 -7.07 -0.58
CA PRO A 160 -7.36 -8.46 -0.50
C PRO A 160 -7.33 -9.07 0.90
N TRP A 161 -6.76 -8.40 1.86
CA TRP A 161 -6.37 -9.02 3.14
C TRP A 161 -7.50 -9.13 4.19
N ILE A 162 -8.56 -8.37 4.04
CA ILE A 162 -9.60 -8.26 5.09
C ILE A 162 -10.81 -9.15 4.83
N GLU A 163 -10.94 -9.76 3.66
CA GLU A 163 -12.07 -10.62 3.34
C GLU A 163 -12.02 -12.00 4.03
N ASP A 164 -10.87 -12.39 4.62
CA ASP A 164 -10.67 -13.71 5.23
C ASP A 164 -10.53 -13.70 6.77
N ILE A 165 -10.84 -12.57 7.45
CA ILE A 165 -10.88 -12.50 8.90
C ILE A 165 -12.38 -12.33 9.37
#